data_78a9331c8520f52dcd9f09181e62cf46
#
_entry.id   78a9331c8520f52dcd9f09181e62cf46
#
_cell.length_a   1.000
_cell.length_b   1.000
_cell.length_c   1.000
_cell.angle_alpha   90.00
_cell.angle_beta   90.00
_cell.angle_gamma   90.00
#
_symmetry.space_group_name_H-M   'P 1'
#
loop_
_entity.id
_entity.type
_entity.pdbx_description
1 polymer ?
#
loop_
_entity_poly.entity_id
_entity_poly.type
_entity_poly.pdbx_seq_one_letter_code
_entity_poly.pdbx_strand_id
1 'polypeptide(L)'
;MRNFIHHDFPQLERVTTDGMRLYNTPSGKPYPSVTTVTGLHNAKGIAEWRRRVGEEEANRISNRASARGTRIHQYCEDYLRGNVFEADMFDLEMFNSIKPQLDQIDNIHCLETPLYSDFLQVAGTVDCIADFQGKLSVIDFKTASKPKDRDDIYNYFMQTAAYAVAFEERTGIPIGRLVIIMAVENDDPRWFIEKRDNWIGGFRKLRLDYKNLKGI
;
A
#
# COMPACT_ATOMS: atom_id res chain seq x y z
N MET A 1 -7.80 -18.47 14.98
CA MET A 1 -8.39 -17.12 14.74
C MET A 1 -7.30 -16.13 15.09
N ARG A 2 -7.03 -15.14 14.24
CA ARG A 2 -5.98 -14.11 14.50
C ARG A 2 -6.44 -13.15 15.59
N ASN A 3 -5.51 -12.62 16.36
CA ASN A 3 -5.78 -11.62 17.37
C ASN A 3 -5.85 -10.23 16.73
N PHE A 4 -6.85 -9.41 17.10
CA PHE A 4 -6.99 -8.02 16.66
C PHE A 4 -6.80 -7.08 17.84
N ILE A 5 -5.91 -6.10 17.68
CA ILE A 5 -5.65 -5.07 18.67
C ILE A 5 -6.37 -3.81 18.26
N HIS A 6 -7.34 -3.40 19.08
CA HIS A 6 -8.20 -2.28 18.76
C HIS A 6 -7.49 -0.94 18.96
N HIS A 7 -7.63 -0.05 17.98
CA HIS A 7 -7.28 1.36 18.07
C HIS A 7 -8.44 2.21 17.56
N ASP A 8 -8.63 3.38 18.16
CA ASP A 8 -9.65 4.33 17.72
C ASP A 8 -9.04 5.33 16.71
N PHE A 9 -9.22 5.03 15.41
CA PHE A 9 -8.77 5.90 14.34
C PHE A 9 -9.95 6.70 13.77
N PRO A 10 -9.76 8.01 13.48
CA PRO A 10 -10.80 8.81 12.87
C PRO A 10 -11.10 8.32 11.45
N GLN A 11 -12.37 8.35 11.07
CA GLN A 11 -12.75 8.17 9.67
C GLN A 11 -12.26 9.36 8.85
N LEU A 12 -11.68 9.08 7.69
CA LEU A 12 -11.20 10.10 6.77
C LEU A 12 -12.08 10.14 5.52
N GLU A 13 -12.67 11.29 5.26
CA GLU A 13 -13.42 11.51 4.02
C GLU A 13 -12.44 11.65 2.85
N ARG A 14 -12.59 10.78 1.85
CA ARG A 14 -11.81 10.84 0.62
C ARG A 14 -12.56 11.64 -0.43
N VAL A 15 -11.93 12.70 -0.93
CA VAL A 15 -12.46 13.54 -2.02
C VAL A 15 -11.51 13.49 -3.22
N THR A 16 -12.06 13.65 -4.43
CA THR A 16 -11.27 13.76 -5.65
C THR A 16 -11.53 15.10 -6.28
N THR A 17 -10.53 15.96 -6.33
CA THR A 17 -10.61 17.30 -6.92
C THR A 17 -9.50 17.42 -7.97
N ASP A 18 -9.85 17.83 -9.18
CA ASP A 18 -8.91 18.00 -10.31
C ASP A 18 -8.03 16.78 -10.57
N GLY A 19 -8.61 15.59 -10.42
CA GLY A 19 -7.89 14.31 -10.58
C GLY A 19 -6.94 13.97 -9.42
N MET A 20 -6.89 14.78 -8.38
CA MET A 20 -6.10 14.53 -7.18
C MET A 20 -6.96 13.89 -6.10
N ARG A 21 -6.44 12.80 -5.54
CA ARG A 21 -7.05 12.14 -4.39
C ARG A 21 -6.59 12.81 -3.10
N LEU A 22 -7.50 13.44 -2.41
CA LEU A 22 -7.30 14.11 -1.12
C LEU A 22 -8.09 13.42 -0.03
N TYR A 23 -7.66 13.60 1.21
CA TYR A 23 -8.35 13.14 2.41
C TYR A 23 -8.54 14.33 3.35
N ASN A 24 -9.77 14.58 3.77
CA ASN A 24 -10.07 15.55 4.81
C ASN A 24 -9.68 14.97 6.16
N THR A 25 -8.76 15.64 6.86
CA THR A 25 -8.33 15.24 8.20
C THR A 25 -9.21 15.88 9.28
N PRO A 26 -9.21 15.36 10.51
CA PRO A 26 -9.97 15.97 11.63
C PRO A 26 -9.64 17.43 11.90
N SER A 27 -8.45 17.89 11.52
CA SER A 27 -8.06 19.32 11.60
C SER A 27 -8.62 20.18 10.46
N GLY A 28 -9.42 19.63 9.55
CA GLY A 28 -9.95 20.30 8.37
C GLY A 28 -8.93 20.53 7.25
N LYS A 29 -7.73 20.01 7.36
CA LYS A 29 -6.69 20.12 6.32
C LYS A 29 -6.80 18.98 5.32
N PRO A 30 -6.89 19.25 4.00
CA PRO A 30 -6.87 18.23 2.98
C PRO A 30 -5.42 17.76 2.75
N TYR A 31 -5.18 16.46 2.85
CA TYR A 31 -3.87 15.88 2.54
C TYR A 31 -3.94 14.98 1.30
N PRO A 32 -2.90 15.01 0.43
CA PRO A 32 -2.80 14.09 -0.71
C PRO A 32 -2.63 12.66 -0.22
N SER A 33 -3.07 11.69 -1.06
CA SER A 33 -2.85 10.29 -0.71
C SER A 33 -1.37 9.92 -0.79
N VAL A 34 -0.94 9.04 0.14
CA VAL A 34 0.40 8.44 0.12
C VAL A 34 0.72 7.86 -1.26
N THR A 35 -0.24 7.11 -1.86
CA THR A 35 -0.07 6.50 -3.18
C THR A 35 0.01 7.52 -4.31
N THR A 36 -0.65 8.68 -4.19
CA THR A 36 -0.51 9.78 -5.17
C THR A 36 0.89 10.38 -5.12
N VAL A 37 1.42 10.60 -3.92
CA VAL A 37 2.79 11.10 -3.74
C VAL A 37 3.82 10.10 -4.27
N THR A 38 3.73 8.83 -3.90
CA THR A 38 4.68 7.80 -4.37
C THR A 38 4.57 7.53 -5.87
N GLY A 39 3.40 7.81 -6.47
CA GLY A 39 3.19 7.73 -7.92
C GLY A 39 4.10 8.65 -8.74
N LEU A 40 4.57 9.76 -8.17
CA LEU A 40 5.53 10.65 -8.85
C LEU A 40 6.82 9.92 -9.23
N HIS A 41 7.28 8.97 -8.42
CA HIS A 41 8.48 8.20 -8.67
C HIS A 41 8.47 7.51 -10.04
N ASN A 42 7.32 6.96 -10.42
CA ASN A 42 7.16 6.18 -11.65
C ASN A 42 6.47 6.96 -12.78
N ALA A 43 6.08 8.22 -12.57
CA ALA A 43 5.25 8.98 -13.50
C ALA A 43 5.87 9.09 -14.90
N LYS A 44 7.19 9.37 -14.98
CA LYS A 44 7.91 9.47 -16.26
C LYS A 44 7.95 8.14 -17.00
N GLY A 45 8.32 7.06 -16.32
CA GLY A 45 8.38 5.71 -16.91
C GLY A 45 7.00 5.22 -17.38
N ILE A 46 5.94 5.52 -16.62
CA ILE A 46 4.56 5.21 -17.00
C ILE A 46 4.17 6.00 -18.27
N ALA A 47 4.49 7.29 -18.36
CA ALA A 47 4.21 8.11 -19.53
C ALA A 47 4.96 7.62 -20.78
N GLU A 48 6.22 7.21 -20.63
CA GLU A 48 7.01 6.63 -21.73
C GLU A 48 6.48 5.27 -22.17
N TRP A 49 6.08 4.42 -21.24
CA TRP A 49 5.44 3.13 -21.53
C TRP A 49 4.12 3.32 -22.26
N ARG A 50 3.25 4.24 -21.81
CA ARG A 50 1.96 4.55 -22.48
C ARG A 50 2.16 5.00 -23.92
N ARG A 51 3.15 5.88 -24.17
CA ARG A 51 3.48 6.31 -25.55
C ARG A 51 3.95 5.15 -26.44
N ARG A 52 4.68 4.18 -25.87
CA ARG A 52 5.20 3.03 -26.63
C ARG A 52 4.14 2.01 -26.97
N VAL A 53 3.22 1.70 -26.05
CA VAL A 53 2.20 0.65 -26.26
C VAL A 53 0.88 1.19 -26.81
N GLY A 54 0.67 2.51 -26.80
CA GLY A 54 -0.58 3.17 -27.16
C GLY A 54 -1.57 3.29 -26.00
N GLU A 55 -2.40 4.34 -26.06
CA GLU A 55 -3.30 4.68 -24.93
C GLU A 55 -4.35 3.61 -24.67
N GLU A 56 -4.96 3.04 -25.72
CA GLU A 56 -6.00 2.02 -25.58
C GLU A 56 -5.46 0.76 -24.90
N GLU A 57 -4.34 0.24 -25.38
CA GLU A 57 -3.71 -0.95 -24.81
C GLU A 57 -3.17 -0.69 -23.41
N ALA A 58 -2.59 0.48 -23.16
CA ALA A 58 -2.14 0.87 -21.81
C ALA A 58 -3.32 0.93 -20.82
N ASN A 59 -4.47 1.45 -21.25
CA ASN A 59 -5.68 1.48 -20.43
C ASN A 59 -6.20 0.07 -20.15
N ARG A 60 -6.25 -0.81 -21.15
CA ARG A 60 -6.66 -2.21 -21.00
C ARG A 60 -5.80 -2.95 -19.97
N ILE A 61 -4.47 -2.83 -20.11
CA ILE A 61 -3.50 -3.46 -19.18
C ILE A 61 -3.65 -2.89 -17.77
N SER A 62 -3.73 -1.56 -17.64
CA SER A 62 -3.85 -0.89 -16.33
C SER A 62 -5.15 -1.27 -15.62
N ASN A 63 -6.28 -1.29 -16.33
CA ASN A 63 -7.58 -1.66 -15.77
C ASN A 63 -7.59 -3.13 -15.30
N ARG A 64 -7.04 -4.05 -16.10
CA ARG A 64 -6.91 -5.46 -15.71
C ARG A 64 -6.06 -5.60 -14.44
N ALA A 65 -4.91 -4.93 -14.41
CA ALA A 65 -4.01 -4.98 -13.24
C ALA A 65 -4.66 -4.40 -11.99
N SER A 66 -5.36 -3.26 -12.12
CA SER A 66 -6.06 -2.61 -11.01
C SER A 66 -7.20 -3.50 -10.47
N ALA A 67 -8.04 -4.05 -11.35
CA ALA A 67 -9.14 -4.92 -10.94
C ALA A 67 -8.63 -6.18 -10.23
N ARG A 68 -7.59 -6.83 -10.76
CA ARG A 68 -6.94 -7.97 -10.10
C ARG A 68 -6.35 -7.58 -8.73
N GLY A 69 -5.64 -6.45 -8.68
CA GLY A 69 -5.10 -5.94 -7.42
C GLY A 69 -6.18 -5.78 -6.36
N THR A 70 -7.29 -5.13 -6.70
CA THR A 70 -8.43 -4.94 -5.77
C THR A 70 -8.97 -6.28 -5.26
N ARG A 71 -9.16 -7.28 -6.13
CA ARG A 71 -9.67 -8.59 -5.69
C ARG A 71 -8.69 -9.33 -4.77
N ILE A 72 -7.40 -9.36 -5.11
CA ILE A 72 -6.39 -10.03 -4.26
C ILE A 72 -6.28 -9.34 -2.89
N HIS A 73 -6.32 -8.00 -2.82
CA HIS A 73 -6.36 -7.28 -1.55
C HIS A 73 -7.61 -7.67 -0.73
N GLN A 74 -8.78 -7.76 -1.36
CA GLN A 74 -10.00 -8.19 -0.68
C GLN A 74 -9.88 -9.61 -0.13
N TYR A 75 -9.30 -10.54 -0.90
CA TYR A 75 -9.08 -11.92 -0.41
C TYR A 75 -8.08 -11.96 0.76
N CYS A 76 -7.03 -11.14 0.73
CA CYS A 76 -6.12 -11.01 1.87
C CYS A 76 -6.84 -10.50 3.11
N GLU A 77 -7.65 -9.45 2.97
CA GLU A 77 -8.46 -8.90 4.05
C GLU A 77 -9.41 -9.95 4.62
N ASP A 78 -10.23 -10.59 3.77
CA ASP A 78 -11.20 -11.59 4.19
C ASP A 78 -10.52 -12.76 4.89
N TYR A 79 -9.42 -13.25 4.35
CA TYR A 79 -8.62 -14.32 4.96
C TYR A 79 -8.09 -13.94 6.33
N LEU A 80 -7.55 -12.73 6.48
CA LEU A 80 -7.02 -12.24 7.75
C LEU A 80 -8.13 -12.03 8.79
N ARG A 81 -9.34 -11.64 8.37
CA ARG A 81 -10.53 -11.54 9.22
C ARG A 81 -11.16 -12.91 9.57
N GLY A 82 -10.79 -13.96 8.85
CA GLY A 82 -11.40 -15.28 8.97
C GLY A 82 -12.76 -15.39 8.28
N ASN A 83 -13.04 -14.49 7.33
CA ASN A 83 -14.23 -14.54 6.48
C ASN A 83 -14.10 -15.61 5.40
N VAL A 84 -15.25 -16.15 4.97
CA VAL A 84 -15.34 -17.00 3.77
C VAL A 84 -15.48 -16.07 2.56
N PHE A 85 -14.73 -16.36 1.50
CA PHE A 85 -14.84 -15.66 0.23
C PHE A 85 -14.82 -16.64 -0.96
N GLU A 86 -15.41 -16.22 -2.06
CA GLU A 86 -15.35 -16.93 -3.33
C GLU A 86 -14.36 -16.23 -4.26
N ALA A 87 -13.52 -17.00 -4.96
CA ALA A 87 -12.56 -16.50 -5.91
C ALA A 87 -12.62 -17.32 -7.20
N ASP A 88 -12.39 -16.68 -8.35
CA ASP A 88 -12.15 -17.42 -9.57
C ASP A 88 -10.81 -18.20 -9.49
N MET A 89 -10.65 -19.20 -10.36
CA MET A 89 -9.53 -20.12 -10.30
C MET A 89 -8.16 -19.41 -10.44
N PHE A 90 -8.06 -18.37 -11.26
CA PHE A 90 -6.81 -17.64 -11.50
C PHE A 90 -6.45 -16.75 -10.30
N ASP A 91 -7.43 -16.04 -9.75
CA ASP A 91 -7.22 -15.22 -8.56
C ASP A 91 -6.93 -16.08 -7.33
N LEU A 92 -7.57 -17.27 -7.24
CA LEU A 92 -7.33 -18.23 -6.17
C LEU A 92 -5.90 -18.79 -6.21
N GLU A 93 -5.34 -19.06 -7.39
CA GLU A 93 -3.95 -19.48 -7.55
C GLU A 93 -2.99 -18.41 -7.04
N MET A 94 -3.17 -17.15 -7.48
CA MET A 94 -2.37 -16.02 -7.02
C MET A 94 -2.49 -15.81 -5.50
N PHE A 95 -3.70 -15.87 -4.95
CA PHE A 95 -3.91 -15.76 -3.51
C PHE A 95 -3.22 -16.90 -2.75
N ASN A 96 -3.38 -18.15 -3.20
CA ASN A 96 -2.79 -19.31 -2.56
C ASN A 96 -1.26 -19.25 -2.57
N SER A 97 -0.64 -18.63 -3.57
CA SER A 97 0.82 -18.48 -3.64
C SER A 97 1.37 -17.67 -2.46
N ILE A 98 0.65 -16.64 -2.00
CA ILE A 98 1.06 -15.77 -0.88
C ILE A 98 0.47 -16.20 0.47
N LYS A 99 -0.45 -17.15 0.49
CA LYS A 99 -1.11 -17.61 1.72
C LYS A 99 -0.11 -18.06 2.82
N PRO A 100 1.00 -18.75 2.53
CA PRO A 100 2.02 -19.10 3.54
C PRO A 100 2.62 -17.87 4.25
N GLN A 101 2.71 -16.72 3.57
CA GLN A 101 3.15 -15.47 4.18
C GLN A 101 2.04 -14.85 5.04
N LEU A 102 0.79 -14.90 4.58
CA LEU A 102 -0.36 -14.43 5.36
C LEU A 102 -0.53 -15.24 6.65
N ASP A 103 -0.18 -16.52 6.65
CA ASP A 103 -0.24 -17.39 7.83
C ASP A 103 0.77 -16.99 8.93
N GLN A 104 1.76 -16.17 8.60
CA GLN A 104 2.76 -15.63 9.54
C GLN A 104 2.34 -14.27 10.15
N ILE A 105 1.12 -13.80 9.84
CA ILE A 105 0.56 -12.55 10.33
C ILE A 105 -0.34 -12.84 11.54
N ASP A 106 -0.11 -12.14 12.65
CA ASP A 106 -0.96 -12.14 13.86
C ASP A 106 -0.91 -10.77 14.54
N ASN A 107 -1.65 -10.60 15.66
CA ASN A 107 -1.73 -9.36 16.42
C ASN A 107 -1.97 -8.15 15.51
N ILE A 108 -3.10 -8.18 14.79
CA ILE A 108 -3.42 -7.18 13.77
C ILE A 108 -3.89 -5.88 14.43
N HIS A 109 -3.16 -4.79 14.23
CA HIS A 109 -3.47 -3.44 14.68
C HIS A 109 -4.30 -2.65 13.65
N CYS A 110 -4.02 -2.83 12.37
CA CYS A 110 -4.72 -2.20 11.26
C CYS A 110 -4.94 -3.22 10.14
N LEU A 111 -6.12 -3.16 9.52
CA LEU A 111 -6.45 -3.91 8.32
C LEU A 111 -7.41 -3.05 7.50
N GLU A 112 -6.98 -2.63 6.28
CA GLU A 112 -7.69 -1.66 5.44
C GLU A 112 -8.12 -0.41 6.22
N THR A 113 -7.18 0.16 6.99
CA THR A 113 -7.46 1.23 7.95
C THR A 113 -6.99 2.58 7.42
N PRO A 114 -7.85 3.63 7.46
CA PRO A 114 -7.44 4.98 7.10
C PRO A 114 -6.48 5.56 8.15
N LEU A 115 -5.34 6.06 7.69
CA LEU A 115 -4.34 6.72 8.52
C LEU A 115 -3.92 8.05 7.88
N TYR A 116 -3.46 9.00 8.72
CA TYR A 116 -2.88 10.24 8.26
C TYR A 116 -1.70 10.66 9.13
N SER A 117 -0.81 11.46 8.54
CA SER A 117 0.34 12.06 9.22
C SER A 117 0.33 13.57 9.02
N ASP A 118 0.25 14.31 10.11
CA ASP A 118 0.38 15.77 10.10
C ASP A 118 1.83 16.19 9.81
N PHE A 119 2.79 15.41 10.28
CA PHE A 119 4.21 15.63 10.02
C PHE A 119 4.56 15.50 8.54
N LEU A 120 4.04 14.46 7.87
CA LEU A 120 4.28 14.23 6.44
C LEU A 120 3.26 14.96 5.56
N GLN A 121 2.15 15.44 6.12
CA GLN A 121 1.02 16.05 5.41
C GLN A 121 0.47 15.13 4.31
N VAL A 122 0.21 13.88 4.66
CA VAL A 122 -0.36 12.84 3.79
C VAL A 122 -1.38 11.99 4.53
N ALA A 123 -2.25 11.32 3.78
CA ALA A 123 -3.19 10.36 4.32
C ALA A 123 -3.38 9.18 3.36
N GLY A 124 -4.08 8.14 3.78
CA GLY A 124 -4.41 7.01 2.92
C GLY A 124 -4.87 5.82 3.73
N THR A 125 -5.16 4.72 3.05
CA THR A 125 -5.53 3.45 3.68
C THR A 125 -4.31 2.54 3.68
N VAL A 126 -3.91 2.05 4.87
CA VAL A 126 -2.86 1.04 5.00
C VAL A 126 -3.48 -0.34 4.86
N ASP A 127 -2.85 -1.22 4.11
CA ASP A 127 -3.35 -2.58 3.90
C ASP A 127 -3.35 -3.35 5.23
N CYS A 128 -2.19 -3.43 5.92
CA CYS A 128 -2.10 -4.13 7.19
C CYS A 128 -0.97 -3.57 8.08
N ILE A 129 -1.22 -3.48 9.38
CA ILE A 129 -0.20 -3.30 10.42
C ILE A 129 -0.39 -4.42 11.44
N ALA A 130 0.61 -5.27 11.60
CA ALA A 130 0.51 -6.50 12.37
C ALA A 130 1.89 -7.05 12.74
N ASP A 131 1.92 -8.04 13.59
CA ASP A 131 3.11 -8.86 13.76
C ASP A 131 3.27 -9.78 12.55
N PHE A 132 4.36 -9.62 11.82
CA PHE A 132 4.80 -10.56 10.80
C PHE A 132 6.01 -11.32 11.33
N GLN A 133 5.90 -12.64 11.46
CA GLN A 133 6.94 -13.47 12.10
C GLN A 133 7.29 -12.96 13.52
N GLY A 134 6.26 -12.61 14.30
CA GLY A 134 6.40 -12.14 15.69
C GLY A 134 7.01 -10.75 15.86
N LYS A 135 7.08 -9.93 14.79
CA LYS A 135 7.61 -8.57 14.88
C LYS A 135 6.67 -7.58 14.21
N LEU A 136 6.28 -6.51 14.95
CA LEU A 136 5.41 -5.46 14.45
C LEU A 136 5.94 -4.82 13.18
N SER A 137 5.12 -4.80 12.14
CA SER A 137 5.47 -4.41 10.78
C SER A 137 4.33 -3.67 10.09
N VAL A 138 4.65 -2.77 9.17
CA VAL A 138 3.72 -2.34 8.13
C VAL A 138 3.83 -3.31 6.97
N ILE A 139 2.70 -3.89 6.57
CA ILE A 139 2.61 -4.92 5.53
C ILE A 139 1.75 -4.38 4.39
N ASP A 140 2.24 -4.51 3.17
CA ASP A 140 1.58 -4.02 1.97
C ASP A 140 1.48 -5.17 0.96
N PHE A 141 0.25 -5.44 0.50
CA PHE A 141 -0.04 -6.51 -0.44
C PHE A 141 0.06 -5.98 -1.86
N LYS A 142 0.71 -6.71 -2.74
CA LYS A 142 0.88 -6.32 -4.14
C LYS A 142 0.60 -7.46 -5.09
N THR A 143 0.22 -7.11 -6.30
CA THR A 143 0.17 -8.05 -7.43
C THR A 143 1.09 -7.58 -8.54
N ALA A 144 1.68 -8.51 -9.25
CA ALA A 144 2.51 -8.22 -10.41
C ALA A 144 2.24 -9.23 -11.53
N SER A 145 2.38 -8.80 -12.78
CA SER A 145 2.32 -9.67 -13.96
C SER A 145 3.66 -10.34 -14.28
N LYS A 146 4.74 -9.87 -13.66
CA LYS A 146 6.10 -10.41 -13.75
C LYS A 146 6.81 -10.20 -12.42
N PRO A 147 7.74 -11.07 -12.04
CA PRO A 147 8.57 -10.87 -10.87
C PRO A 147 9.24 -9.49 -10.89
N LYS A 148 9.31 -8.87 -9.74
CA LYS A 148 10.03 -7.63 -9.51
C LYS A 148 11.12 -7.84 -8.49
N ASP A 149 12.23 -7.18 -8.70
CA ASP A 149 13.30 -7.15 -7.72
C ASP A 149 13.14 -5.97 -6.77
N ARG A 150 13.96 -5.96 -5.72
CA ARG A 150 13.95 -4.92 -4.69
C ARG A 150 14.08 -3.51 -5.29
N ASP A 151 14.90 -3.36 -6.31
CA ASP A 151 15.17 -2.07 -6.93
C ASP A 151 14.03 -1.56 -7.82
N ASP A 152 13.10 -2.42 -8.20
CA ASP A 152 11.90 -2.06 -8.97
C ASP A 152 10.76 -1.52 -8.11
N ILE A 153 10.85 -1.64 -6.77
CA ILE A 153 9.73 -1.43 -5.85
C ILE A 153 10.00 -0.36 -4.77
N TYR A 154 10.91 0.57 -5.02
CA TYR A 154 11.24 1.67 -4.10
C TYR A 154 10.00 2.45 -3.63
N ASN A 155 9.06 2.68 -4.52
CA ASN A 155 7.80 3.36 -4.21
C ASN A 155 6.95 2.59 -3.18
N TYR A 156 7.00 1.25 -3.14
CA TYR A 156 6.27 0.46 -2.14
C TYR A 156 6.89 0.58 -0.76
N PHE A 157 8.23 0.59 -0.68
CA PHE A 157 8.91 0.82 0.59
C PHE A 157 8.71 2.24 1.12
N MET A 158 8.71 3.25 0.24
CA MET A 158 8.37 4.62 0.61
C MET A 158 6.92 4.75 1.09
N GLN A 159 5.99 4.04 0.45
CA GLN A 159 4.58 3.97 0.86
C GLN A 159 4.44 3.39 2.28
N THR A 160 5.01 2.22 2.53
CA THR A 160 4.95 1.57 3.84
C THR A 160 5.67 2.37 4.93
N ALA A 161 6.78 3.05 4.59
CA ALA A 161 7.48 3.93 5.53
C ALA A 161 6.61 5.13 5.95
N ALA A 162 5.83 5.71 5.04
CA ALA A 162 4.90 6.79 5.36
C ALA A 162 3.77 6.31 6.29
N TYR A 163 3.22 5.12 6.06
CA TYR A 163 2.21 4.55 6.96
C TYR A 163 2.77 4.20 8.34
N ALA A 164 4.03 3.77 8.44
CA ALA A 164 4.69 3.54 9.73
C ALA A 164 4.75 4.84 10.55
N VAL A 165 5.09 5.97 9.92
CA VAL A 165 5.08 7.29 10.58
C VAL A 165 3.65 7.70 10.96
N ALA A 166 2.68 7.53 10.07
CA ALA A 166 1.28 7.89 10.35
C ALA A 166 0.72 7.09 11.53
N PHE A 167 1.04 5.81 11.64
CA PHE A 167 0.63 4.96 12.77
C PHE A 167 1.31 5.40 14.07
N GLU A 168 2.62 5.64 14.05
CA GLU A 168 3.38 6.11 15.22
C GLU A 168 2.83 7.45 15.74
N GLU A 169 2.49 8.41 14.87
CA GLU A 169 1.87 9.69 15.27
C GLU A 169 0.52 9.50 15.97
N ARG A 170 -0.27 8.51 15.57
CA ARG A 170 -1.64 8.28 16.10
C ARG A 170 -1.67 7.41 17.34
N THR A 171 -0.68 6.54 17.53
CA THR A 171 -0.67 5.53 18.61
C THR A 171 0.49 5.68 19.58
N GLY A 172 1.55 6.39 19.23
CA GLY A 172 2.81 6.43 19.98
C GLY A 172 3.66 5.15 19.84
N ILE A 173 3.22 4.16 19.03
CA ILE A 173 3.91 2.88 18.86
C ILE A 173 4.82 2.95 17.63
N PRO A 174 6.16 2.89 17.77
CA PRO A 174 7.07 2.98 16.64
C PRO A 174 7.11 1.68 15.85
N ILE A 175 7.13 1.80 14.50
CA ILE A 175 7.32 0.67 13.61
C ILE A 175 8.57 0.90 12.77
N GLY A 176 9.57 0.05 12.96
CA GLY A 176 10.82 0.10 12.20
C GLY A 176 10.92 -0.90 11.05
N ARG A 177 9.93 -1.81 10.88
CA ARG A 177 9.96 -2.89 9.90
C ARG A 177 8.86 -2.72 8.84
N LEU A 178 9.25 -2.87 7.59
CA LEU A 178 8.37 -2.82 6.42
C LEU A 178 8.38 -4.18 5.73
N VAL A 179 7.21 -4.62 5.28
CA VAL A 179 7.04 -5.90 4.58
C VAL A 179 6.22 -5.66 3.31
N ILE A 180 6.71 -6.13 2.18
CA ILE A 180 5.94 -6.19 0.94
C ILE A 180 5.71 -7.66 0.62
N ILE A 181 4.46 -8.08 0.44
CA ILE A 181 4.07 -9.43 0.02
C ILE A 181 3.45 -9.30 -1.37
N MET A 182 4.05 -9.95 -2.36
CA MET A 182 3.67 -9.80 -3.76
C MET A 182 3.28 -11.13 -4.38
N ALA A 183 2.02 -11.26 -4.80
CA ALA A 183 1.56 -12.34 -5.66
C ALA A 183 1.95 -12.03 -7.11
N VAL A 184 2.59 -12.99 -7.78
CA VAL A 184 3.05 -12.86 -9.16
C VAL A 184 2.26 -13.81 -10.06
N GLU A 185 1.78 -13.30 -11.21
CA GLU A 185 0.98 -14.08 -12.16
C GLU A 185 1.85 -15.19 -12.79
N ASN A 186 1.46 -16.46 -12.62
CA ASN A 186 2.15 -17.64 -13.14
C ASN A 186 3.64 -17.76 -12.70
N ASP A 187 3.98 -17.26 -11.51
CA ASP A 187 5.35 -17.30 -11.00
C ASP A 187 5.33 -17.42 -9.45
N ASP A 188 6.50 -17.69 -8.86
CA ASP A 188 6.65 -17.72 -7.43
C ASP A 188 6.38 -16.36 -6.79
N PRO A 189 5.74 -16.31 -5.62
CA PRO A 189 5.50 -15.07 -4.90
C PRO A 189 6.84 -14.46 -4.46
N ARG A 190 6.84 -13.15 -4.31
CA ARG A 190 7.98 -12.40 -3.77
C ARG A 190 7.58 -11.74 -2.46
N TRP A 191 8.48 -11.73 -1.48
CA TRP A 191 8.31 -10.89 -0.30
C TRP A 191 9.63 -10.26 0.10
N PHE A 192 9.53 -9.04 0.64
CA PHE A 192 10.67 -8.21 0.97
C PHE A 192 10.50 -7.66 2.37
N ILE A 193 11.59 -7.60 3.12
CA ILE A 193 11.63 -7.04 4.46
C ILE A 193 12.66 -5.93 4.48
N GLU A 194 12.25 -4.73 4.91
CA GLU A 194 13.09 -3.54 4.94
C GLU A 194 13.00 -2.79 6.26
N LYS A 195 13.97 -1.90 6.49
CA LYS A 195 13.94 -0.95 7.60
C LYS A 195 13.29 0.36 7.14
N ARG A 196 12.35 0.90 7.94
CA ARG A 196 11.69 2.18 7.69
C ARG A 196 12.68 3.31 7.40
N ASP A 197 13.75 3.37 8.19
CA ASP A 197 14.70 4.48 8.16
C ASP A 197 15.49 4.57 6.84
N ASN A 198 15.58 3.46 6.10
CA ASN A 198 16.17 3.47 4.76
C ASN A 198 15.31 4.21 3.73
N TRP A 199 13.99 4.36 3.97
CA TRP A 199 13.02 4.78 2.97
C TRP A 199 12.29 6.08 3.29
N ILE A 200 12.13 6.44 4.56
CA ILE A 200 11.37 7.62 4.97
C ILE A 200 11.99 8.93 4.46
N GLY A 201 13.32 9.01 4.36
CA GLY A 201 14.02 10.15 3.78
C GLY A 201 13.65 10.37 2.30
N GLY A 202 13.60 9.28 1.53
CA GLY A 202 13.15 9.29 0.13
C GLY A 202 11.69 9.72 -0.01
N PHE A 203 10.81 9.22 0.84
CA PHE A 203 9.41 9.64 0.85
C PHE A 203 9.25 11.14 1.15
N ARG A 204 9.96 11.67 2.15
CA ARG A 204 9.91 13.11 2.50
C ARG A 204 10.36 13.99 1.33
N LYS A 205 11.42 13.60 0.63
CA LYS A 205 11.86 14.30 -0.58
C LYS A 205 10.77 14.29 -1.64
N LEU A 206 10.18 13.13 -1.92
CA LEU A 206 9.12 12.98 -2.91
C LEU A 206 7.87 13.78 -2.53
N ARG A 207 7.55 13.86 -1.24
CA ARG A 207 6.45 14.70 -0.72
C ARG A 207 6.71 16.20 -0.94
N LEU A 208 7.95 16.65 -0.73
CA LEU A 208 8.34 18.03 -1.01
C LEU A 208 8.24 18.34 -2.52
N ASP A 209 8.74 17.43 -3.37
CA ASP A 209 8.65 17.57 -4.83
C ASP A 209 7.17 17.63 -5.27
N TYR A 210 6.30 16.81 -4.67
CA TYR A 210 4.86 16.87 -4.91
C TYR A 210 4.25 18.23 -4.51
N LYS A 211 4.62 18.74 -3.34
CA LYS A 211 4.17 20.04 -2.87
C LYS A 211 4.58 21.17 -3.82
N ASN A 212 5.83 21.18 -4.27
CA ASN A 212 6.34 22.17 -5.22
C ASN A 212 5.61 22.09 -6.57
N LEU A 213 5.25 20.89 -7.01
CA LEU A 213 4.57 20.67 -8.29
C LEU A 213 3.08 21.02 -8.23
N LYS A 214 2.41 20.77 -7.10
CA LYS A 214 0.94 20.86 -6.97
C LYS A 214 0.45 21.99 -6.06
N GLY A 215 1.32 22.63 -5.31
CA GLY A 215 0.99 23.71 -4.38
C GLY A 215 0.37 23.24 -3.05
N ILE A 216 0.31 21.93 -2.79
CA ILE A 216 -0.35 21.35 -1.60
C ILE A 216 0.52 20.36 -0.85
#